data_a292b656b67d0a0398efa2544bac9a05
#
_entry.id   a292b656b67d0a0398efa2544bac9a05
#
_cell.length_a   1.000
_cell.length_b   1.000
_cell.length_c   1.000
_cell.angle_alpha   90.00
_cell.angle_beta   90.00
_cell.angle_gamma   90.00
#
_symmetry.space_group_name_H-M   'P 1'
#
loop_
_entity.id
_entity.type
_entity.pdbx_description
1 polymer ?
#
loop_
_entity_poly.entity_id
_entity_poly.type
_entity_poly.pdbx_seq_one_letter_code
_entity_poly.pdbx_strand_id
1 'polypeptide(L)'
;NGELVAQVRDEIDSQIADSKPLTEEWIKQYEEDFKKYAPPRRDILKSLEGREIQPNAMQKEALASLKKLREQGEHRAIIVSATGTGKTYLSAFDVREYRPRRMLYIAQQQMILKAAMKSYQKVLGCPQSELGLYTGTSKQQDRRYVFATVQTMRQPEALAQFASDEFDYVLVDEVHHAGAEGYQRVIDHFRDADFMLGMTATPERTDGINIFELFGHNIAYEIRLQKALDENMLCPFHYYGVAEYLGSDEDPNQDMHRLDVSQGLDAKESKQLKYEIGQLATEQRVRYIIDKLQEYGQFGIPVTGLVFCSRQEEAHELSRLFNEHWNQQAERPYRTAA
;
A
#
# COMPACT_ATOMS: atom_id res chain seq x y z
N ASN A 1 1.28 26.88 30.32
CA ASN A 1 1.59 26.74 28.87
C ASN A 1 2.68 27.71 28.37
N GLY A 2 2.95 28.86 29.02
CA GLY A 2 4.00 29.82 28.66
C GLY A 2 5.41 29.32 29.00
N GLU A 3 5.54 28.63 30.10
CA GLU A 3 6.83 28.10 30.61
C GLU A 3 7.40 26.98 29.75
N LEU A 4 6.51 26.08 29.25
CA LEU A 4 6.91 25.02 28.33
C LEU A 4 7.38 25.56 26.97
N VAL A 5 6.73 26.62 26.48
CA VAL A 5 7.12 27.29 25.22
C VAL A 5 8.47 27.99 25.40
N ALA A 6 8.73 28.60 26.57
CA ALA A 6 10.01 29.22 26.89
C ALA A 6 11.14 28.16 26.95
N GLN A 7 10.91 27.04 27.64
CA GLN A 7 11.89 25.94 27.70
C GLN A 7 12.24 25.34 26.33
N VAL A 8 11.23 25.12 25.47
CA VAL A 8 11.45 24.63 24.10
C VAL A 8 12.22 25.64 23.25
N ARG A 9 11.94 26.94 23.42
CA ARG A 9 12.69 28.00 22.74
C ARG A 9 14.14 28.05 23.20
N ASP A 10 14.40 28.04 24.50
CA ASP A 10 15.75 28.04 25.07
C ASP A 10 16.55 26.81 24.61
N GLU A 11 15.92 25.63 24.51
CA GLU A 11 16.54 24.42 23.99
C GLU A 11 16.90 24.55 22.49
N ILE A 12 15.99 25.10 21.67
CA ILE A 12 16.24 25.38 20.26
C ILE A 12 17.36 26.40 20.08
N ASP A 13 17.35 27.48 20.82
CA ASP A 13 18.37 28.53 20.77
C ASP A 13 19.74 27.98 21.19
N SER A 14 19.78 27.12 22.22
CA SER A 14 21.00 26.40 22.61
C SER A 14 21.53 25.48 21.50
N GLN A 15 20.66 24.69 20.86
CA GLN A 15 21.03 23.80 19.75
C GLN A 15 21.51 24.59 18.53
N ILE A 16 20.90 25.74 18.23
CA ILE A 16 21.33 26.64 17.16
C ILE A 16 22.72 27.24 17.50
N ALA A 17 22.96 27.64 18.75
CA ALA A 17 24.24 28.20 19.18
C ALA A 17 25.38 27.18 19.09
N ASP A 18 25.10 25.91 19.37
CA ASP A 18 26.06 24.81 19.25
C ASP A 18 26.21 24.27 17.84
N SER A 19 25.32 24.62 16.93
CA SER A 19 25.35 24.18 15.53
C SER A 19 26.43 24.92 14.73
N LYS A 20 27.15 24.18 13.91
CA LYS A 20 28.08 24.80 12.95
C LYS A 20 27.31 25.27 11.73
N PRO A 21 27.48 26.54 11.30
CA PRO A 21 26.81 27.02 10.09
C PRO A 21 27.26 26.20 8.88
N LEU A 22 26.31 25.81 8.05
CA LEU A 22 26.56 25.17 6.76
C LEU A 22 27.20 26.21 5.83
N THR A 23 28.50 26.11 5.65
CA THR A 23 29.25 26.94 4.70
C THR A 23 29.25 26.29 3.31
N GLU A 24 29.38 27.09 2.26
CA GLU A 24 29.54 26.59 0.89
C GLU A 24 30.73 25.63 0.74
N GLU A 25 31.78 25.87 1.49
CA GLU A 25 32.98 25.00 1.53
C GLU A 25 32.64 23.62 2.12
N TRP A 26 31.86 23.60 3.22
CA TRP A 26 31.42 22.37 3.83
C TRP A 26 30.50 21.57 2.89
N ILE A 27 29.59 22.24 2.19
CA ILE A 27 28.69 21.60 1.22
C ILE A 27 29.51 20.98 0.07
N LYS A 28 30.48 21.70 -0.47
CA LYS A 28 31.36 21.17 -1.52
C LYS A 28 32.18 19.97 -1.06
N GLN A 29 32.76 20.06 0.14
CA GLN A 29 33.51 18.95 0.74
C GLN A 29 32.61 17.72 0.94
N TYR A 30 31.38 17.91 1.46
CA TYR A 30 30.42 16.85 1.62
C TYR A 30 30.02 16.21 0.28
N GLU A 31 29.79 17.00 -0.76
CA GLU A 31 29.51 16.49 -2.11
C GLU A 31 30.67 15.66 -2.69
N GLU A 32 31.92 16.10 -2.48
CA GLU A 32 33.11 15.36 -2.92
C GLU A 32 33.24 14.04 -2.15
N ASP A 33 33.07 14.07 -0.84
CA ASP A 33 33.14 12.90 0.01
C ASP A 33 31.98 11.94 -0.30
N PHE A 34 30.79 12.46 -0.54
CA PHE A 34 29.65 11.64 -0.95
C PHE A 34 29.89 10.97 -2.30
N LYS A 35 30.40 11.67 -3.30
CA LYS A 35 30.78 11.09 -4.60
C LYS A 35 31.85 10.02 -4.48
N LYS A 36 32.78 10.20 -3.54
CA LYS A 36 33.94 9.31 -3.33
C LYS A 36 33.59 8.06 -2.53
N TYR A 37 32.75 8.19 -1.52
CA TYR A 37 32.48 7.13 -0.55
C TYR A 37 31.09 6.51 -0.65
N ALA A 38 30.10 7.17 -1.27
CA ALA A 38 28.79 6.58 -1.49
C ALA A 38 28.90 5.47 -2.56
N PRO A 39 28.54 4.24 -2.23
CA PRO A 39 28.56 3.16 -3.21
C PRO A 39 27.59 3.50 -4.36
N PRO A 40 27.99 3.30 -5.63
CA PRO A 40 27.12 3.51 -6.76
C PRO A 40 25.83 2.69 -6.59
N ARG A 41 24.66 3.32 -6.74
CA ARG A 41 23.36 2.65 -6.60
C ARG A 41 23.23 1.33 -7.39
N ARG A 42 23.92 1.26 -8.53
CA ARG A 42 23.97 0.05 -9.38
C ARG A 42 24.75 -1.09 -8.74
N ASP A 43 25.77 -0.83 -7.96
CA ASP A 43 26.58 -1.87 -7.33
C ASP A 43 25.90 -2.45 -6.08
N ILE A 44 25.12 -1.63 -5.35
CA ILE A 44 24.25 -2.14 -4.28
C ILE A 44 23.21 -3.07 -4.85
N LEU A 45 22.54 -2.72 -5.96
CA LEU A 45 21.55 -3.58 -6.61
C LEU A 45 22.19 -4.86 -7.14
N LYS A 46 23.37 -4.81 -7.76
CA LYS A 46 24.10 -5.99 -8.23
C LYS A 46 24.62 -6.85 -7.09
N SER A 47 25.00 -6.30 -5.96
CA SER A 47 25.44 -7.06 -4.79
C SER A 47 24.26 -7.79 -4.10
N LEU A 48 23.03 -7.40 -4.39
CA LEU A 48 21.81 -8.08 -3.94
C LEU A 48 21.31 -9.11 -4.96
N GLU A 49 21.80 -9.06 -6.22
CA GLU A 49 21.49 -10.07 -7.24
C GLU A 49 22.22 -11.36 -6.88
N GLY A 50 21.45 -12.41 -6.59
CA GLY A 50 21.96 -13.74 -6.24
C GLY A 50 22.00 -14.07 -4.75
N ARG A 51 21.65 -13.16 -3.84
CA ARG A 51 21.44 -13.50 -2.43
C ARG A 51 20.08 -14.18 -2.27
N GLU A 52 20.07 -15.30 -1.59
CA GLU A 52 18.83 -15.95 -1.17
C GLU A 52 18.03 -14.96 -0.30
N ILE A 53 16.77 -14.73 -0.70
CA ILE A 53 15.90 -13.82 0.04
C ILE A 53 15.53 -14.48 1.36
N GLN A 54 15.89 -13.86 2.46
CA GLN A 54 15.62 -14.35 3.82
C GLN A 54 14.50 -13.53 4.48
N PRO A 55 13.67 -14.17 5.31
CA PRO A 55 12.65 -13.46 6.07
C PRO A 55 13.29 -12.50 7.08
N ASN A 56 12.73 -11.29 7.20
CA ASN A 56 13.10 -10.32 8.23
C ASN A 56 12.61 -10.75 9.63
N ALA A 57 12.91 -9.98 10.66
CA ALA A 57 12.56 -10.33 12.05
C ALA A 57 11.03 -10.52 12.23
N MET A 58 10.23 -9.59 11.74
CA MET A 58 8.76 -9.66 11.75
C MET A 58 8.23 -10.91 11.04
N GLN A 59 8.76 -11.17 9.83
CA GLN A 59 8.32 -12.31 9.06
C GLN A 59 8.67 -13.65 9.74
N LYS A 60 9.82 -13.73 10.42
CA LYS A 60 10.20 -14.92 11.21
C LYS A 60 9.23 -15.16 12.36
N GLU A 61 8.83 -14.10 13.06
CA GLU A 61 7.86 -14.18 14.16
C GLU A 61 6.49 -14.64 13.65
N ALA A 62 6.02 -14.04 12.58
CA ALA A 62 4.76 -14.41 11.94
C ALA A 62 4.76 -15.87 11.42
N LEU A 63 5.86 -16.31 10.81
CA LEU A 63 6.03 -17.70 10.36
C LEU A 63 6.00 -18.69 11.52
N ALA A 64 6.68 -18.37 12.63
CA ALA A 64 6.64 -19.20 13.83
C ALA A 64 5.23 -19.32 14.42
N SER A 65 4.46 -18.22 14.42
CA SER A 65 3.07 -18.22 14.86
C SER A 65 2.16 -19.04 13.95
N LEU A 66 2.31 -18.91 12.62
CA LEU A 66 1.56 -19.72 11.66
C LEU A 66 1.84 -21.21 11.85
N LYS A 67 3.11 -21.58 12.01
CA LYS A 67 3.51 -22.96 12.28
C LYS A 67 2.87 -23.50 13.55
N LYS A 68 2.93 -22.73 14.64
CA LYS A 68 2.32 -23.09 15.93
C LYS A 68 0.81 -23.31 15.82
N LEU A 69 0.08 -22.44 15.11
CA LEU A 69 -1.36 -22.61 14.89
C LEU A 69 -1.66 -23.92 14.15
N ARG A 70 -0.92 -24.25 13.11
CA ARG A 70 -1.06 -25.54 12.40
C ARG A 70 -0.75 -26.74 13.27
N GLU A 71 0.27 -26.67 14.12
CA GLU A 71 0.61 -27.72 15.09
C GLU A 71 -0.48 -27.91 16.15
N GLN A 72 -1.29 -26.88 16.41
CA GLN A 72 -2.48 -26.93 17.28
C GLN A 72 -3.72 -27.48 16.57
N GLY A 73 -3.62 -27.79 15.28
CA GLY A 73 -4.75 -28.31 14.48
C GLY A 73 -5.63 -27.20 13.89
N GLU A 74 -5.18 -25.95 13.87
CA GLU A 74 -5.94 -24.87 13.27
C GLU A 74 -5.78 -24.88 11.75
N HIS A 75 -6.90 -24.80 11.04
CA HIS A 75 -6.96 -24.84 9.56
C HIS A 75 -7.07 -23.45 8.94
N ARG A 76 -7.24 -22.42 9.74
CA ARG A 76 -7.40 -21.04 9.27
C ARG A 76 -6.64 -20.07 10.16
N ALA A 77 -6.05 -19.06 9.54
CA ALA A 77 -5.39 -17.97 10.25
C ALA A 77 -5.49 -16.66 9.46
N ILE A 78 -5.34 -15.54 10.17
CA ILE A 78 -5.26 -14.21 9.57
C ILE A 78 -3.95 -13.52 9.97
N ILE A 79 -3.36 -12.80 9.02
CA ILE A 79 -2.27 -11.87 9.24
C ILE A 79 -2.79 -10.45 9.03
N VAL A 80 -2.69 -9.61 10.05
CA VAL A 80 -2.94 -8.19 9.96
C VAL A 80 -1.59 -7.48 9.89
N SER A 81 -1.28 -6.88 8.73
CA SER A 81 0.03 -6.24 8.54
C SER A 81 -0.08 -5.04 7.64
N ALA A 82 0.47 -3.90 8.09
CA ALA A 82 0.44 -2.64 7.35
C ALA A 82 0.98 -2.79 5.92
N THR A 83 0.51 -1.94 5.00
CA THR A 83 0.99 -1.93 3.62
C THR A 83 2.49 -1.59 3.59
N GLY A 84 3.25 -2.29 2.76
CA GLY A 84 4.71 -2.07 2.64
C GLY A 84 5.57 -2.92 3.57
N THR A 85 5.01 -3.63 4.54
CA THR A 85 5.76 -4.49 5.47
C THR A 85 6.21 -5.83 4.89
N GLY A 86 5.82 -6.14 3.64
CA GLY A 86 6.25 -7.35 2.94
C GLY A 86 5.33 -8.56 3.11
N LYS A 87 4.00 -8.36 3.26
CA LYS A 87 2.99 -9.44 3.35
C LYS A 87 3.13 -10.53 2.28
N THR A 88 3.32 -10.13 1.02
CA THR A 88 3.47 -11.05 -0.10
C THR A 88 4.71 -11.93 0.03
N TYR A 89 5.83 -11.38 0.51
CA TYR A 89 7.03 -12.18 0.79
C TYR A 89 6.81 -13.11 1.98
N LEU A 90 6.14 -12.63 3.04
CA LEU A 90 5.79 -13.44 4.20
C LEU A 90 4.99 -14.68 3.79
N SER A 91 3.94 -14.50 2.99
CA SER A 91 3.12 -15.61 2.51
C SER A 91 3.91 -16.57 1.59
N ALA A 92 4.82 -16.04 0.77
CA ALA A 92 5.69 -16.89 -0.06
C ALA A 92 6.67 -17.71 0.78
N PHE A 93 7.20 -17.15 1.88
CA PHE A 93 8.02 -17.90 2.84
C PHE A 93 7.22 -18.99 3.55
N ASP A 94 5.98 -18.69 3.95
CA ASP A 94 5.11 -19.68 4.57
C ASP A 94 4.79 -20.83 3.62
N VAL A 95 4.48 -20.55 2.36
CA VAL A 95 4.26 -21.57 1.33
C VAL A 95 5.55 -22.39 1.06
N ARG A 96 6.73 -21.76 1.10
CA ARG A 96 8.02 -22.45 0.99
C ARG A 96 8.23 -23.46 2.13
N GLU A 97 7.84 -23.10 3.35
CA GLU A 97 7.95 -23.95 4.54
C GLU A 97 6.86 -25.02 4.56
N TYR A 98 5.63 -24.66 4.26
CA TYR A 98 4.47 -25.57 4.24
C TYR A 98 4.55 -26.62 3.13
N ARG A 99 5.06 -26.25 1.94
CA ARG A 99 5.24 -27.12 0.77
C ARG A 99 3.94 -27.78 0.27
N PRO A 100 2.90 -27.00 -0.03
CA PRO A 100 1.65 -27.58 -0.51
C PRO A 100 1.84 -28.34 -1.83
N ARG A 101 1.02 -29.37 -2.06
CA ARG A 101 0.92 -30.01 -3.38
C ARG A 101 0.38 -29.01 -4.40
N ARG A 102 -0.69 -28.29 -4.01
CA ARG A 102 -1.29 -27.21 -4.80
C ARG A 102 -1.67 -26.02 -3.91
N MET A 103 -1.46 -24.82 -4.43
CA MET A 103 -1.79 -23.57 -3.74
C MET A 103 -2.65 -22.69 -4.63
N LEU A 104 -3.63 -22.01 -4.00
CA LEU A 104 -4.43 -20.95 -4.60
C LEU A 104 -4.16 -19.61 -3.91
N TYR A 105 -3.76 -18.61 -4.70
CA TYR A 105 -3.64 -17.21 -4.26
C TYR A 105 -4.77 -16.38 -4.87
N ILE A 106 -5.57 -15.73 -4.05
CA ILE A 106 -6.74 -14.94 -4.48
C ILE A 106 -6.49 -13.46 -4.20
N ALA A 107 -6.64 -12.61 -5.22
CA ALA A 107 -6.62 -11.16 -5.09
C ALA A 107 -7.64 -10.49 -6.02
N GLN A 108 -7.86 -9.17 -5.84
CA GLN A 108 -8.82 -8.42 -6.66
C GLN A 108 -8.32 -8.13 -8.07
N GLN A 109 -7.05 -7.79 -8.21
CA GLN A 109 -6.51 -7.25 -9.46
C GLN A 109 -5.41 -8.12 -10.05
N GLN A 110 -5.45 -8.29 -11.37
CA GLN A 110 -4.45 -9.06 -12.10
C GLN A 110 -3.02 -8.51 -11.94
N MET A 111 -2.85 -7.20 -11.77
CA MET A 111 -1.54 -6.59 -11.54
C MET A 111 -0.93 -7.04 -10.21
N ILE A 112 -1.75 -7.15 -9.15
CA ILE A 112 -1.33 -7.66 -7.83
C ILE A 112 -0.87 -9.10 -7.97
N LEU A 113 -1.65 -9.93 -8.67
CA LEU A 113 -1.30 -11.34 -8.92
C LEU A 113 0.04 -11.48 -9.64
N LYS A 114 0.27 -10.70 -10.71
CA LYS A 114 1.54 -10.73 -11.45
C LYS A 114 2.73 -10.31 -10.59
N ALA A 115 2.55 -9.32 -9.71
CA ALA A 115 3.58 -8.91 -8.77
C ALA A 115 3.83 -9.99 -7.71
N ALA A 116 2.76 -10.60 -7.17
CA ALA A 116 2.86 -11.73 -6.22
C ALA A 116 3.57 -12.92 -6.85
N MET A 117 3.22 -13.33 -8.08
CA MET A 117 3.89 -14.41 -8.80
C MET A 117 5.40 -14.19 -8.90
N LYS A 118 5.86 -12.98 -9.21
CA LYS A 118 7.29 -12.66 -9.25
C LYS A 118 7.97 -12.81 -7.88
N SER A 119 7.29 -12.40 -6.81
CA SER A 119 7.80 -12.55 -5.44
C SER A 119 7.86 -14.03 -5.03
N TYR A 120 6.82 -14.78 -5.34
CA TYR A 120 6.77 -16.23 -5.10
C TYR A 120 7.86 -16.97 -5.86
N GLN A 121 8.03 -16.67 -7.15
CA GLN A 121 9.10 -17.28 -7.97
C GLN A 121 10.49 -17.07 -7.35
N LYS A 122 10.76 -15.87 -6.85
CA LYS A 122 12.03 -15.53 -6.20
C LYS A 122 12.24 -16.29 -4.88
N VAL A 123 11.19 -16.41 -4.07
CA VAL A 123 11.27 -17.06 -2.75
C VAL A 123 11.28 -18.58 -2.86
N LEU A 124 10.44 -19.14 -3.74
CA LEU A 124 10.33 -20.59 -3.93
C LEU A 124 11.46 -21.18 -4.78
N GLY A 125 12.11 -20.35 -5.62
CA GLY A 125 13.10 -20.82 -6.57
C GLY A 125 12.54 -21.78 -7.63
N CYS A 126 11.20 -21.74 -7.84
CA CYS A 126 10.52 -22.65 -8.75
C CYS A 126 10.54 -22.13 -10.20
N PRO A 127 10.46 -23.02 -11.20
CA PRO A 127 10.34 -22.61 -12.59
C PRO A 127 9.00 -21.93 -12.86
N GLN A 128 8.99 -21.00 -13.83
CA GLN A 128 7.77 -20.28 -14.23
C GLN A 128 6.62 -21.21 -14.62
N SER A 129 6.92 -22.42 -15.08
CA SER A 129 5.93 -23.43 -15.46
C SER A 129 5.09 -23.96 -14.30
N GLU A 130 5.54 -23.82 -13.05
CA GLU A 130 4.76 -24.17 -11.85
C GLU A 130 3.77 -23.09 -11.42
N LEU A 131 3.93 -21.86 -11.92
CA LEU A 131 3.08 -20.71 -11.60
C LEU A 131 2.03 -20.53 -12.69
N GLY A 132 0.77 -20.39 -12.31
CA GLY A 132 -0.35 -20.22 -13.21
C GLY A 132 -1.18 -19.01 -12.88
N LEU A 133 -1.61 -18.26 -13.90
CA LEU A 133 -2.52 -17.13 -13.78
C LEU A 133 -3.92 -17.56 -14.19
N TYR A 134 -4.92 -17.41 -13.32
CA TYR A 134 -6.31 -17.73 -13.59
C TYR A 134 -7.20 -16.48 -13.47
N THR A 135 -7.50 -15.89 -14.62
CA THR A 135 -8.24 -14.63 -14.75
C THR A 135 -9.21 -14.68 -15.92
N GLY A 136 -9.93 -13.61 -16.18
CA GLY A 136 -10.79 -13.50 -17.36
C GLY A 136 -10.06 -13.78 -18.70
N THR A 137 -8.77 -13.44 -18.77
CA THR A 137 -7.95 -13.53 -19.97
C THR A 137 -6.90 -14.68 -19.96
N SER A 138 -6.71 -15.34 -18.84
CA SER A 138 -5.73 -16.44 -18.70
C SER A 138 -6.35 -17.60 -17.92
N LYS A 139 -6.12 -18.83 -18.38
CA LYS A 139 -6.73 -20.07 -17.84
C LYS A 139 -5.67 -21.13 -17.56
N GLN A 140 -4.72 -20.83 -16.66
CA GLN A 140 -3.62 -21.72 -16.28
C GLN A 140 -3.88 -22.37 -14.91
N GLN A 141 -5.06 -22.97 -14.76
CA GLN A 141 -5.52 -23.59 -13.50
C GLN A 141 -4.86 -24.94 -13.18
N ASP A 142 -4.17 -25.54 -14.11
CA ASP A 142 -3.48 -26.83 -13.98
C ASP A 142 -2.13 -26.75 -13.27
N ARG A 143 -1.69 -25.53 -12.95
CA ARG A 143 -0.39 -25.29 -12.33
C ARG A 143 -0.41 -25.59 -10.82
N ARG A 144 0.78 -25.85 -10.28
CA ARG A 144 0.95 -26.09 -8.84
C ARG A 144 0.56 -24.89 -7.99
N TYR A 145 0.99 -23.68 -8.37
CA TYR A 145 0.70 -22.43 -7.69
C TYR A 145 -0.19 -21.58 -8.59
N VAL A 146 -1.48 -21.53 -8.28
CA VAL A 146 -2.49 -20.82 -9.06
C VAL A 146 -2.76 -19.46 -8.44
N PHE A 147 -2.65 -18.41 -9.24
CA PHE A 147 -2.94 -17.03 -8.86
C PHE A 147 -4.20 -16.58 -9.59
N ALA A 148 -5.28 -16.35 -8.85
CA ALA A 148 -6.59 -16.11 -9.41
C ALA A 148 -7.19 -14.78 -8.96
N THR A 149 -7.92 -14.10 -9.87
CA THR A 149 -8.74 -12.98 -9.44
C THR A 149 -10.04 -13.49 -8.84
N VAL A 150 -10.49 -12.83 -7.74
CA VAL A 150 -11.77 -13.16 -7.12
C VAL A 150 -12.94 -13.02 -8.10
N GLN A 151 -12.89 -12.05 -9.03
CA GLN A 151 -13.90 -11.84 -10.07
C GLN A 151 -14.06 -13.05 -10.98
N THR A 152 -12.96 -13.75 -11.27
CA THR A 152 -13.01 -14.99 -12.07
C THR A 152 -13.45 -16.16 -11.21
N MET A 153 -12.86 -16.33 -10.02
CA MET A 153 -13.15 -17.48 -9.15
C MET A 153 -14.58 -17.49 -8.63
N ARG A 154 -15.20 -16.35 -8.36
CA ARG A 154 -16.59 -16.28 -7.87
C ARG A 154 -17.64 -16.75 -8.87
N GLN A 155 -17.29 -16.93 -10.15
CA GLN A 155 -18.21 -17.43 -11.17
C GLN A 155 -18.50 -18.92 -10.93
N PRO A 156 -19.78 -19.35 -10.91
CA PRO A 156 -20.12 -20.74 -10.65
C PRO A 156 -19.41 -21.74 -11.58
N GLU A 157 -19.28 -21.37 -12.85
CA GLU A 157 -18.61 -22.19 -13.87
C GLU A 157 -17.10 -22.33 -13.63
N ALA A 158 -16.48 -21.30 -13.03
CA ALA A 158 -15.08 -21.36 -12.66
C ALA A 158 -14.86 -22.20 -11.41
N LEU A 159 -15.70 -22.02 -10.38
CA LEU A 159 -15.64 -22.83 -9.14
C LEU A 159 -15.90 -24.30 -9.41
N ALA A 160 -16.85 -24.63 -10.30
CA ALA A 160 -17.18 -26.00 -10.66
C ALA A 160 -16.03 -26.79 -11.32
N GLN A 161 -14.95 -26.10 -11.72
CA GLN A 161 -13.76 -26.75 -12.27
C GLN A 161 -12.78 -27.26 -11.19
N PHE A 162 -13.05 -26.92 -9.93
CA PHE A 162 -12.17 -27.29 -8.81
C PHE A 162 -12.97 -28.05 -7.74
N ALA A 163 -12.40 -29.12 -7.23
CA ALA A 163 -12.93 -29.76 -6.02
C ALA A 163 -12.71 -28.85 -4.79
N SER A 164 -13.52 -29.01 -3.75
CA SER A 164 -13.42 -28.20 -2.52
C SER A 164 -12.10 -28.40 -1.77
N ASP A 165 -11.46 -29.56 -1.97
CA ASP A 165 -10.17 -29.98 -1.41
C ASP A 165 -9.02 -29.94 -2.44
N GLU A 166 -9.25 -29.32 -3.60
CA GLU A 166 -8.26 -29.27 -4.70
C GLU A 166 -6.93 -28.62 -4.29
N PHE A 167 -7.00 -27.61 -3.42
CA PHE A 167 -5.85 -26.87 -2.94
C PHE A 167 -5.60 -27.16 -1.46
N ASP A 168 -4.39 -27.62 -1.13
CA ASP A 168 -3.96 -27.83 0.26
C ASP A 168 -3.80 -26.49 0.98
N TYR A 169 -3.47 -25.43 0.23
CA TYR A 169 -3.21 -24.10 0.78
C TYR A 169 -3.97 -23.04 -0.03
N VAL A 170 -4.84 -22.30 0.63
CA VAL A 170 -5.59 -21.19 0.03
C VAL A 170 -5.20 -19.89 0.72
N LEU A 171 -4.81 -18.90 -0.06
CA LEU A 171 -4.47 -17.57 0.43
C LEU A 171 -5.44 -16.54 -0.14
N VAL A 172 -6.01 -15.73 0.75
CA VAL A 172 -6.93 -14.64 0.39
C VAL A 172 -6.26 -13.31 0.76
N ASP A 173 -5.84 -12.57 -0.27
CA ASP A 173 -5.23 -11.25 -0.10
C ASP A 173 -6.31 -10.18 0.00
N GLU A 174 -6.03 -9.12 0.78
CA GLU A 174 -6.97 -8.03 1.12
C GLU A 174 -8.32 -8.58 1.63
N VAL A 175 -8.22 -9.52 2.57
CA VAL A 175 -9.37 -10.27 3.11
C VAL A 175 -10.43 -9.39 3.80
N HIS A 176 -10.13 -8.12 4.06
CA HIS A 176 -11.14 -7.15 4.49
C HIS A 176 -12.30 -7.00 3.49
N HIS A 177 -12.12 -7.43 2.24
CA HIS A 177 -13.21 -7.53 1.26
C HIS A 177 -14.03 -8.83 1.37
N ALA A 178 -13.69 -9.75 2.27
CA ALA A 178 -14.34 -11.07 2.39
C ALA A 178 -15.82 -10.99 2.77
N GLY A 179 -16.31 -9.86 3.27
CA GLY A 179 -17.74 -9.62 3.46
C GLY A 179 -18.54 -9.52 2.17
N ALA A 180 -17.92 -9.28 1.03
CA ALA A 180 -18.62 -9.29 -0.24
C ALA A 180 -18.98 -10.74 -0.64
N GLU A 181 -20.21 -10.96 -1.12
CA GLU A 181 -20.76 -12.27 -1.51
C GLU A 181 -19.80 -13.09 -2.39
N GLY A 182 -19.09 -12.42 -3.32
CA GLY A 182 -18.16 -13.09 -4.22
C GLY A 182 -16.93 -13.70 -3.50
N TYR A 183 -16.43 -13.04 -2.45
CA TYR A 183 -15.35 -13.60 -1.62
C TYR A 183 -15.85 -14.74 -0.76
N GLN A 184 -17.01 -14.57 -0.10
CA GLN A 184 -17.61 -15.62 0.74
C GLN A 184 -17.83 -16.89 -0.06
N ARG A 185 -18.39 -16.78 -1.27
CA ARG A 185 -18.61 -17.95 -2.16
C ARG A 185 -17.30 -18.71 -2.44
N VAL A 186 -16.19 -18.02 -2.66
CA VAL A 186 -14.90 -18.65 -2.90
C VAL A 186 -14.33 -19.28 -1.63
N ILE A 187 -14.40 -18.59 -0.49
CA ILE A 187 -13.95 -19.09 0.81
C ILE A 187 -14.76 -20.34 1.23
N ASP A 188 -16.07 -20.31 1.03
CA ASP A 188 -16.96 -21.44 1.35
C ASP A 188 -16.72 -22.64 0.45
N HIS A 189 -16.41 -22.40 -0.84
CA HIS A 189 -16.11 -23.49 -1.78
C HIS A 189 -14.85 -24.24 -1.36
N PHE A 190 -13.79 -23.53 -0.98
CA PHE A 190 -12.51 -24.14 -0.58
C PHE A 190 -12.38 -24.33 0.94
N ARG A 191 -13.50 -24.51 1.64
CA ARG A 191 -13.50 -24.70 3.10
C ARG A 191 -12.77 -25.97 3.55
N ASP A 192 -12.63 -26.94 2.67
CA ASP A 192 -11.99 -28.24 2.92
C ASP A 192 -10.46 -28.21 2.61
N ALA A 193 -9.90 -27.03 2.29
CA ALA A 193 -8.46 -26.85 2.17
C ALA A 193 -7.76 -27.17 3.51
N ASP A 194 -6.57 -27.78 3.45
CA ASP A 194 -5.81 -28.11 4.67
C ASP A 194 -5.47 -26.86 5.48
N PHE A 195 -5.16 -25.75 4.80
CA PHE A 195 -4.90 -24.47 5.45
C PHE A 195 -5.38 -23.27 4.62
N MET A 196 -6.06 -22.33 5.24
CA MET A 196 -6.49 -21.08 4.63
C MET A 196 -5.90 -19.89 5.37
N LEU A 197 -5.16 -19.04 4.65
CA LEU A 197 -4.54 -17.82 5.17
C LEU A 197 -5.23 -16.58 4.63
N GLY A 198 -5.74 -15.72 5.52
CA GLY A 198 -6.20 -14.37 5.19
C GLY A 198 -5.09 -13.33 5.44
N MET A 199 -4.95 -12.37 4.55
CA MET A 199 -4.04 -11.23 4.75
C MET A 199 -4.77 -9.92 4.55
N THR A 200 -4.54 -8.95 5.42
CA THR A 200 -5.07 -7.58 5.29
C THR A 200 -4.17 -6.56 5.99
N ALA A 201 -4.25 -5.31 5.55
CA ALA A 201 -3.67 -4.17 6.27
C ALA A 201 -4.69 -3.52 7.23
N THR A 202 -5.98 -3.61 6.92
CA THR A 202 -7.09 -2.92 7.59
C THR A 202 -8.20 -3.92 7.90
N PRO A 203 -8.16 -4.57 9.07
CA PRO A 203 -9.17 -5.57 9.43
C PRO A 203 -10.52 -4.95 9.78
N GLU A 204 -10.54 -3.66 10.15
CA GLU A 204 -11.75 -2.96 10.54
C GLU A 204 -12.69 -2.73 9.34
N ARG A 205 -13.95 -3.05 9.52
CA ARG A 205 -15.01 -2.88 8.52
C ARG A 205 -16.17 -2.07 9.08
N THR A 206 -16.78 -1.28 8.22
CA THR A 206 -17.95 -0.46 8.56
C THR A 206 -19.28 -1.17 8.30
N ASP A 207 -19.27 -2.34 7.65
CA ASP A 207 -20.46 -3.11 7.28
C ASP A 207 -20.87 -4.19 8.30
N GLY A 208 -20.20 -4.23 9.46
CA GLY A 208 -20.52 -5.12 10.57
C GLY A 208 -20.09 -6.59 10.39
N ILE A 209 -19.45 -6.95 9.27
CA ILE A 209 -18.94 -8.30 9.07
C ILE A 209 -17.59 -8.45 9.78
N ASN A 210 -17.52 -9.41 10.69
CA ASN A 210 -16.32 -9.73 11.43
C ASN A 210 -15.44 -10.72 10.65
N ILE A 211 -14.40 -10.22 9.99
CA ILE A 211 -13.49 -11.09 9.23
C ILE A 211 -12.73 -12.08 10.12
N PHE A 212 -12.53 -11.76 11.40
CA PHE A 212 -11.85 -12.66 12.33
C PHE A 212 -12.64 -13.95 12.56
N GLU A 213 -13.99 -13.90 12.54
CA GLU A 213 -14.83 -15.10 12.63
C GLU A 213 -14.62 -16.05 11.47
N LEU A 214 -14.42 -15.54 10.25
CA LEU A 214 -14.15 -16.35 9.05
C LEU A 214 -12.86 -17.16 9.19
N PHE A 215 -11.92 -16.68 10.02
CA PHE A 215 -10.63 -17.33 10.27
C PHE A 215 -10.49 -17.88 11.69
N GLY A 216 -11.63 -18.18 12.35
CA GLY A 216 -11.65 -18.81 13.68
C GLY A 216 -11.02 -17.97 14.80
N HIS A 217 -10.95 -16.64 14.62
CA HIS A 217 -10.22 -15.71 15.49
C HIS A 217 -8.71 -16.00 15.63
N ASN A 218 -8.12 -16.79 14.73
CA ASN A 218 -6.71 -17.16 14.76
C ASN A 218 -5.85 -16.06 14.14
N ILE A 219 -5.48 -15.06 14.92
CA ILE A 219 -4.55 -14.00 14.49
C ILE A 219 -3.13 -14.52 14.64
N ALA A 220 -2.51 -14.91 13.51
CA ALA A 220 -1.13 -15.39 13.52
C ALA A 220 -0.14 -14.27 13.81
N TYR A 221 -0.38 -13.08 13.28
CA TYR A 221 0.45 -11.90 13.50
C TYR A 221 -0.33 -10.61 13.26
N GLU A 222 -0.02 -9.60 14.07
CA GLU A 222 -0.59 -8.27 13.90
C GLU A 222 0.49 -7.19 14.05
N ILE A 223 0.69 -6.39 12.98
CA ILE A 223 1.49 -5.18 12.99
C ILE A 223 0.79 -4.06 12.24
N ARG A 224 0.35 -3.07 12.98
CA ARG A 224 -0.33 -1.89 12.45
C ARG A 224 0.66 -0.82 12.01
N LEU A 225 0.17 0.19 11.27
CA LEU A 225 0.98 1.25 10.68
C LEU A 225 1.90 1.91 11.72
N GLN A 226 1.36 2.32 12.87
CA GLN A 226 2.15 3.00 13.91
C GLN A 226 3.31 2.12 14.39
N LYS A 227 3.02 0.87 14.75
CA LYS A 227 4.05 -0.07 15.20
C LYS A 227 5.09 -0.35 14.12
N ALA A 228 4.68 -0.44 12.86
CA ALA A 228 5.59 -0.66 11.73
C ALA A 228 6.52 0.56 11.48
N LEU A 229 6.04 1.77 11.78
CA LEU A 229 6.86 2.99 11.77
C LEU A 229 7.83 3.01 12.95
N ASP A 230 7.36 2.72 14.16
CA ASP A 230 8.18 2.70 15.38
C ASP A 230 9.32 1.66 15.31
N GLU A 231 9.06 0.54 14.62
CA GLU A 231 10.04 -0.52 14.37
C GLU A 231 10.94 -0.27 13.13
N ASN A 232 10.87 0.93 12.53
CA ASN A 232 11.63 1.30 11.32
C ASN A 232 11.43 0.36 10.12
N MET A 233 10.28 -0.30 10.04
CA MET A 233 9.92 -1.14 8.89
C MET A 233 9.40 -0.34 7.72
N LEU A 234 8.83 0.83 8.00
CA LEU A 234 8.30 1.77 7.04
C LEU A 234 9.04 3.10 7.16
N CYS A 235 9.16 3.81 6.02
CA CYS A 235 9.71 5.15 6.01
C CYS A 235 8.78 6.10 6.76
N PRO A 236 9.28 6.92 7.70
CA PRO A 236 8.47 7.93 8.33
C PRO A 236 7.97 8.96 7.30
N PHE A 237 6.81 9.53 7.56
CA PHE A 237 6.21 10.52 6.68
C PHE A 237 5.61 11.67 7.49
N HIS A 238 5.50 12.83 6.85
CA HIS A 238 4.75 13.96 7.37
C HIS A 238 3.38 14.00 6.69
N TYR A 239 2.33 14.13 7.49
CA TYR A 239 0.97 14.27 7.00
C TYR A 239 0.51 15.72 7.14
N TYR A 240 0.11 16.33 6.03
CA TYR A 240 -0.46 17.68 6.00
C TYR A 240 -1.91 17.60 5.53
N GLY A 241 -2.83 17.95 6.43
CA GLY A 241 -4.24 18.12 6.08
C GLY A 241 -4.44 19.50 5.46
N VAL A 242 -4.88 19.56 4.21
CA VAL A 242 -5.12 20.83 3.49
C VAL A 242 -6.61 20.90 3.16
N ALA A 243 -7.28 21.98 3.58
CA ALA A 243 -8.67 22.23 3.23
C ALA A 243 -8.72 23.01 1.91
N GLU A 244 -9.48 22.54 0.95
CA GLU A 244 -9.80 23.26 -0.28
C GLU A 244 -11.07 24.07 -0.04
N TYR A 245 -11.01 25.37 -0.25
CA TYR A 245 -12.18 26.25 -0.12
C TYR A 245 -12.85 26.37 -1.50
N LEU A 246 -14.10 25.94 -1.57
CA LEU A 246 -14.96 26.14 -2.73
C LEU A 246 -15.67 27.49 -2.58
N GLY A 247 -14.95 28.59 -2.77
CA GLY A 247 -15.52 29.93 -2.78
C GLY A 247 -15.51 30.52 -4.18
N SER A 248 -16.57 31.19 -4.60
CA SER A 248 -16.54 32.07 -5.77
C SER A 248 -15.68 33.29 -5.43
N ASP A 249 -14.80 33.71 -6.33
CA ASP A 249 -13.89 34.86 -6.19
C ASP A 249 -14.60 36.21 -5.93
N GLU A 250 -15.94 36.24 -5.80
CA GLU A 250 -16.72 37.49 -5.75
C GLU A 250 -17.02 38.02 -4.34
N ASP A 251 -16.82 37.25 -3.26
CA ASP A 251 -17.05 37.78 -1.89
C ASP A 251 -16.17 37.09 -0.82
N PRO A 252 -15.07 37.75 -0.38
CA PRO A 252 -14.19 37.22 0.68
C PRO A 252 -14.84 37.11 2.06
N ASN A 253 -16.06 37.64 2.24
CA ASN A 253 -16.77 37.74 3.53
C ASN A 253 -18.03 36.88 3.61
N GLN A 254 -18.41 36.13 2.57
CA GLN A 254 -19.50 35.15 2.70
C GLN A 254 -18.96 33.91 3.43
N ASP A 255 -19.69 33.53 4.46
CA ASP A 255 -19.42 32.40 5.34
C ASP A 255 -18.88 31.18 4.58
N MET A 256 -17.59 30.94 4.75
CA MET A 256 -16.92 29.77 4.20
C MET A 256 -17.55 28.53 4.84
N HIS A 257 -18.34 27.79 4.09
CA HIS A 257 -18.78 26.47 4.51
C HIS A 257 -17.53 25.57 4.62
N ARG A 258 -17.00 25.50 5.81
CA ARG A 258 -16.01 24.51 6.20
C ARG A 258 -16.68 23.15 6.02
N LEU A 259 -16.30 22.45 4.97
CA LEU A 259 -16.65 21.04 4.83
C LEU A 259 -15.83 20.25 5.85
N ASP A 260 -16.37 20.19 7.06
CA ASP A 260 -15.82 19.35 8.11
C ASP A 260 -16.21 17.90 7.80
N VAL A 261 -15.31 17.19 7.10
CA VAL A 261 -15.48 15.79 6.73
C VAL A 261 -15.56 14.86 7.97
N SER A 262 -15.31 15.40 9.16
CA SER A 262 -15.38 14.66 10.43
C SER A 262 -16.82 14.52 10.97
N GLN A 263 -17.77 15.29 10.46
CA GLN A 263 -19.19 15.16 10.80
C GLN A 263 -19.88 14.41 9.66
N GLY A 264 -20.31 13.18 9.94
CA GLY A 264 -20.91 12.26 8.98
C GLY A 264 -21.97 12.89 8.08
N LEU A 265 -21.58 13.16 6.84
CA LEU A 265 -22.47 13.56 5.75
C LEU A 265 -23.39 12.38 5.41
N ASP A 266 -24.66 12.66 5.11
CA ASP A 266 -25.53 11.62 4.58
C ASP A 266 -25.05 11.16 3.17
N ALA A 267 -25.55 10.00 2.72
CA ALA A 267 -25.11 9.39 1.46
C ALA A 267 -25.46 10.28 0.23
N LYS A 268 -26.42 11.18 0.35
CA LYS A 268 -26.89 12.06 -0.73
C LYS A 268 -26.02 13.31 -0.80
N GLU A 269 -25.70 13.91 0.33
CA GLU A 269 -24.77 15.04 0.48
C GLU A 269 -23.35 14.65 0.03
N SER A 270 -22.88 13.46 0.44
CA SER A 270 -21.60 12.91 -0.02
C SER A 270 -21.54 12.70 -1.53
N LYS A 271 -22.67 12.35 -2.17
CA LYS A 271 -22.75 12.13 -3.62
C LYS A 271 -22.78 13.44 -4.39
N GLN A 272 -23.48 14.45 -3.87
CA GLN A 272 -23.51 15.80 -4.41
C GLN A 272 -22.14 16.46 -4.32
N LEU A 273 -21.51 16.39 -3.17
CA LEU A 273 -20.18 16.92 -2.91
C LEU A 273 -19.12 16.28 -3.82
N LYS A 274 -19.16 14.95 -3.99
CA LYS A 274 -18.28 14.24 -4.94
C LYS A 274 -18.49 14.68 -6.38
N TYR A 275 -19.70 15.02 -6.77
CA TYR A 275 -20.00 15.54 -8.08
C TYR A 275 -19.44 16.96 -8.29
N GLU A 276 -19.60 17.83 -7.30
CA GLU A 276 -19.10 19.20 -7.34
C GLU A 276 -17.57 19.24 -7.29
N ILE A 277 -16.94 18.45 -6.44
CA ILE A 277 -15.47 18.28 -6.42
C ILE A 277 -14.94 17.71 -7.74
N GLY A 278 -15.67 16.78 -8.36
CA GLY A 278 -15.32 16.22 -9.68
C GLY A 278 -15.37 17.23 -10.84
N GLN A 279 -16.07 18.34 -10.67
CA GLN A 279 -16.13 19.44 -11.66
C GLN A 279 -14.97 20.44 -11.52
N LEU A 280 -14.22 20.37 -10.41
CA LEU A 280 -13.16 21.32 -10.06
C LEU A 280 -11.76 20.87 -10.49
N ALA A 281 -11.64 20.02 -11.51
CA ALA A 281 -10.37 19.83 -12.23
C ALA A 281 -10.04 21.11 -13.01
N THR A 282 -9.89 22.22 -12.29
CA THR A 282 -9.63 23.52 -12.86
C THR A 282 -8.17 23.86 -12.75
N GLU A 283 -7.72 24.78 -13.57
CA GLU A 283 -6.38 25.36 -13.50
C GLU A 283 -6.08 25.92 -12.08
N GLN A 284 -7.09 26.46 -11.40
CA GLN A 284 -6.99 26.93 -10.01
C GLN A 284 -6.62 25.82 -9.04
N ARG A 285 -7.20 24.64 -9.17
CA ARG A 285 -6.87 23.48 -8.32
C ARG A 285 -5.42 23.01 -8.54
N VAL A 286 -4.96 23.02 -9.77
CA VAL A 286 -3.56 22.67 -10.08
C VAL A 286 -2.61 23.70 -9.47
N ARG A 287 -2.90 25.00 -9.60
CA ARG A 287 -2.11 26.07 -8.94
C ARG A 287 -2.07 25.88 -7.42
N TYR A 288 -3.23 25.65 -6.81
CA TYR A 288 -3.32 25.40 -5.36
C TYR A 288 -2.49 24.21 -4.92
N ILE A 289 -2.54 23.07 -5.65
CA ILE A 289 -1.72 21.90 -5.36
C ILE A 289 -0.22 22.24 -5.47
N ILE A 290 0.17 22.98 -6.51
CA ILE A 290 1.56 23.39 -6.72
C ILE A 290 2.04 24.31 -5.59
N ASP A 291 1.23 25.29 -5.18
CA ASP A 291 1.56 26.19 -4.10
C ASP A 291 1.74 25.41 -2.78
N LYS A 292 0.87 24.44 -2.51
CA LYS A 292 1.00 23.57 -1.32
C LYS A 292 2.20 22.61 -1.40
N LEU A 293 2.54 22.13 -2.56
CA LEU A 293 3.78 21.37 -2.76
C LEU A 293 5.04 22.21 -2.54
N GLN A 294 5.00 23.50 -2.88
CA GLN A 294 6.10 24.43 -2.60
C GLN A 294 6.18 24.78 -1.11
N GLU A 295 5.04 24.96 -0.46
CA GLU A 295 4.95 25.29 0.97
C GLU A 295 5.44 24.15 1.88
N TYR A 296 5.01 22.91 1.58
CA TYR A 296 5.27 21.73 2.42
C TYR A 296 6.32 20.78 1.87
N GLY A 297 6.77 20.99 0.64
CA GLY A 297 7.79 20.17 0.01
C GLY A 297 9.19 20.38 0.59
N GLN A 298 10.06 19.42 0.42
CA GLN A 298 11.46 19.54 0.85
C GLN A 298 12.24 20.44 -0.10
N PHE A 299 12.81 21.51 0.42
CA PHE A 299 13.64 22.44 -0.34
C PHE A 299 14.84 21.72 -1.00
N GLY A 300 15.08 22.03 -2.28
CA GLY A 300 16.28 21.58 -3.01
C GLY A 300 16.21 20.15 -3.56
N ILE A 301 15.14 19.38 -3.28
CA ILE A 301 14.97 18.03 -3.82
C ILE A 301 13.79 18.03 -4.79
N PRO A 302 13.95 17.47 -6.01
CA PRO A 302 12.81 17.30 -6.93
C PRO A 302 11.71 16.46 -6.26
N VAL A 303 10.51 17.03 -6.16
CA VAL A 303 9.35 16.30 -5.61
C VAL A 303 8.93 15.23 -6.59
N THR A 304 8.94 13.98 -6.12
CA THR A 304 8.35 12.84 -6.84
C THR A 304 7.16 12.36 -6.03
N GLY A 305 5.98 12.29 -6.64
CA GLY A 305 4.76 11.96 -5.92
C GLY A 305 3.74 11.22 -6.77
N LEU A 306 2.66 10.80 -6.12
CA LEU A 306 1.49 10.19 -6.73
C LEU A 306 0.28 11.06 -6.40
N VAL A 307 -0.55 11.33 -7.40
CA VAL A 307 -1.84 12.01 -7.25
C VAL A 307 -2.93 10.99 -7.46
N PHE A 308 -3.79 10.80 -6.46
CA PHE A 308 -4.93 9.90 -6.54
C PHE A 308 -6.17 10.70 -6.91
N CYS A 309 -6.82 10.29 -7.99
CA CYS A 309 -8.04 10.91 -8.51
C CYS A 309 -9.22 9.94 -8.39
N SER A 310 -10.43 10.50 -8.33
CA SER A 310 -11.65 9.68 -8.24
C SER A 310 -12.02 9.03 -9.57
N ARG A 311 -11.58 9.60 -10.70
CA ARG A 311 -11.88 9.16 -12.07
C ARG A 311 -10.67 9.26 -12.98
N GLN A 312 -10.64 8.46 -14.04
CA GLN A 312 -9.58 8.51 -15.06
C GLN A 312 -9.55 9.84 -15.83
N GLU A 313 -10.73 10.38 -16.15
CA GLU A 313 -10.83 11.69 -16.84
C GLU A 313 -10.22 12.80 -15.99
N GLU A 314 -10.44 12.78 -14.68
CA GLU A 314 -9.84 13.73 -13.73
C GLU A 314 -8.31 13.59 -13.70
N ALA A 315 -7.79 12.36 -13.68
CA ALA A 315 -6.35 12.11 -13.70
C ALA A 315 -5.69 12.63 -14.99
N HIS A 316 -6.33 12.40 -16.15
CA HIS A 316 -5.83 12.88 -17.42
C HIS A 316 -5.84 14.41 -17.50
N GLU A 317 -6.92 15.05 -17.07
CA GLU A 317 -7.05 16.50 -17.08
C GLU A 317 -6.08 17.19 -16.13
N LEU A 318 -5.93 16.67 -14.89
CA LEU A 318 -4.92 17.16 -13.97
C LEU A 318 -3.51 17.01 -14.53
N SER A 319 -3.19 15.86 -15.14
CA SER A 319 -1.89 15.62 -15.76
C SER A 319 -1.60 16.62 -16.87
N ARG A 320 -2.60 16.90 -17.74
CA ARG A 320 -2.49 17.91 -18.81
C ARG A 320 -2.23 19.31 -18.24
N LEU A 321 -3.04 19.74 -17.27
CA LEU A 321 -2.92 21.06 -16.65
C LEU A 321 -1.60 21.22 -15.87
N PHE A 322 -1.13 20.21 -15.16
CA PHE A 322 0.17 20.22 -14.52
C PHE A 322 1.31 20.42 -15.52
N ASN A 323 1.29 19.70 -16.64
CA ASN A 323 2.30 19.82 -17.69
C ASN A 323 2.26 21.19 -18.37
N GLU A 324 1.07 21.75 -18.63
CA GLU A 324 0.90 23.08 -19.25
C GLU A 324 1.36 24.19 -18.30
N HIS A 325 0.95 24.18 -17.06
CA HIS A 325 1.30 25.22 -16.08
C HIS A 325 2.78 25.22 -15.75
N TRP A 326 3.37 24.04 -15.59
CA TRP A 326 4.77 23.89 -15.20
C TRP A 326 5.75 24.20 -16.32
N ASN A 327 5.39 23.91 -17.57
CA ASN A 327 6.19 24.27 -18.75
C ASN A 327 6.34 25.79 -18.95
N GLN A 328 5.49 26.60 -18.33
CA GLN A 328 5.55 28.07 -18.39
C GLN A 328 6.44 28.70 -17.33
N GLN A 329 6.72 28.03 -16.22
CA GLN A 329 7.37 28.64 -15.05
C GLN A 329 8.71 28.01 -14.62
N ALA A 330 9.10 26.85 -15.10
CA ALA A 330 10.25 26.10 -14.61
C ALA A 330 11.31 25.80 -15.68
N GLU A 331 12.58 25.95 -15.31
CA GLU A 331 13.73 25.48 -16.12
C GLU A 331 13.76 23.94 -16.28
N ARG A 332 12.96 23.19 -15.53
CA ARG A 332 12.83 21.73 -15.63
C ARG A 332 11.36 21.33 -15.51
N PRO A 333 10.73 20.82 -16.57
CA PRO A 333 9.34 20.40 -16.51
C PRO A 333 9.16 19.15 -15.64
N TYR A 334 8.21 19.20 -14.69
CA TYR A 334 7.70 17.98 -14.08
C TYR A 334 6.97 17.19 -15.15
N ARG A 335 7.40 15.96 -15.37
CA ARG A 335 6.67 15.05 -16.26
C ARG A 335 5.66 14.29 -15.43
N THR A 336 4.39 14.52 -15.68
CA THR A 336 3.31 13.66 -15.19
C THR A 336 2.90 12.69 -16.29
N ALA A 337 2.67 11.43 -15.92
CA ALA A 337 2.06 10.43 -16.77
C ALA A 337 0.78 9.96 -16.07
N ALA A 338 -0.35 9.97 -16.78
CA ALA A 338 -1.63 9.45 -16.32
C ALA A 338 -1.89 8.06 -16.89
#